data_7a4afd293653b6781fda89814955b3d1
#
_entry.id   7a4afd293653b6781fda89814955b3d1
#
_cell.length_a   1.000
_cell.length_b   1.000
_cell.length_c   1.000
_cell.angle_alpha   90.00
_cell.angle_beta   90.00
_cell.angle_gamma   90.00
#
_symmetry.space_group_name_H-M   'P 1'
#
loop_
_entity.id
_entity.type
_entity.pdbx_description
1 polymer ?
#
loop_
_entity_poly.entity_id
_entity_poly.type
_entity_poly.pdbx_seq_one_letter_code
_entity_poly.pdbx_strand_id
1 'polypeptide(L)'
;MNKKDKILIIGAGLCGSLLALRLAQRGYKVEVYESRPDLRTADISSGRSINLSLSERGLTALRLCGVEEKAREICIPMFGRLIHDTNGITFTSNYSGRENEFINSISRGD
;
A
#
# COMPACT_ATOMS: atom_id res chain seq x y z
N MET A 1 10.92 25.30 -0.20
CA MET A 1 11.86 24.42 -0.95
C MET A 1 11.82 24.77 -2.43
N ASN A 2 12.97 24.95 -3.05
CA ASN A 2 13.09 25.27 -4.46
C ASN A 2 12.98 24.00 -5.31
N LYS A 3 12.18 23.99 -6.36
CA LYS A 3 12.04 22.83 -7.27
C LYS A 3 13.33 22.47 -8.04
N LYS A 4 14.31 23.36 -8.05
CA LYS A 4 15.64 23.07 -8.62
C LYS A 4 16.47 22.19 -7.69
N ASP A 5 16.13 22.11 -6.41
CA ASP A 5 16.85 21.28 -5.47
C ASP A 5 16.56 19.80 -5.75
N LYS A 6 17.60 19.00 -5.61
CA LYS A 6 17.46 17.55 -5.74
C LYS A 6 17.03 16.98 -4.40
N ILE A 7 16.02 16.13 -4.42
CA ILE A 7 15.52 15.42 -3.24
C ILE A 7 16.02 13.99 -3.28
N LEU A 8 16.69 13.58 -2.20
CA LEU A 8 17.16 12.21 -2.05
C LEU A 8 16.25 11.47 -1.09
N ILE A 9 15.77 10.30 -1.49
CA ILE A 9 14.95 9.43 -0.67
C ILE A 9 15.72 8.14 -0.45
N ILE A 10 15.93 7.80 0.81
CA ILE A 10 16.60 6.57 1.20
C ILE A 10 15.53 5.56 1.59
N GLY A 11 15.42 4.51 0.80
CA GLY A 11 14.44 3.46 0.96
C GLY A 11 13.26 3.57 0.00
N ALA A 12 13.04 2.51 -0.78
CA ALA A 12 11.91 2.41 -1.72
C ALA A 12 10.85 1.44 -1.18
N GLY A 13 10.51 1.59 0.09
CA GLY A 13 9.37 0.91 0.68
C GLY A 13 8.07 1.60 0.26
N LEU A 14 6.98 1.27 0.94
CA LEU A 14 5.66 1.84 0.61
C LEU A 14 5.64 3.36 0.71
N CYS A 15 6.18 3.89 1.80
CA CYS A 15 6.22 5.34 2.02
C CYS A 15 7.17 6.04 1.05
N GLY A 16 8.40 5.55 0.93
CA GLY A 16 9.42 6.18 0.08
C GLY A 16 9.03 6.18 -1.39
N SER A 17 8.47 5.08 -1.88
CA SER A 17 8.04 4.97 -3.27
C SER A 17 6.90 5.94 -3.59
N LEU A 18 5.90 6.03 -2.72
CA LEU A 18 4.76 6.92 -2.94
C LEU A 18 5.18 8.39 -2.84
N LEU A 19 6.04 8.71 -1.88
CA LEU A 19 6.58 10.06 -1.72
C LEU A 19 7.38 10.47 -2.95
N ALA A 20 8.23 9.57 -3.45
CA ALA A 20 9.02 9.82 -4.67
C ALA A 20 8.12 10.12 -5.86
N LEU A 21 7.09 9.30 -6.06
CA LEU A 21 6.13 9.49 -7.13
C LEU A 21 5.45 10.87 -7.02
N ARG A 22 4.94 11.19 -5.83
CA ARG A 22 4.22 12.45 -5.62
C ARG A 22 5.11 13.66 -5.86
N LEU A 23 6.33 13.63 -5.34
CA LEU A 23 7.28 14.75 -5.53
C LEU A 23 7.68 14.91 -7.00
N ALA A 24 7.90 13.79 -7.70
CA ALA A 24 8.20 13.83 -9.13
C ALA A 24 7.03 14.41 -9.94
N GLN A 25 5.80 14.03 -9.60
CA GLN A 25 4.61 14.59 -10.24
C GLN A 25 4.48 16.10 -10.02
N ARG A 26 5.01 16.61 -8.93
CA ARG A 26 5.01 18.03 -8.62
C ARG A 26 6.21 18.78 -9.21
N GLY A 27 7.03 18.13 -9.99
CA GLY A 27 8.13 18.74 -10.72
C GLY A 27 9.47 18.79 -10.01
N TYR A 28 9.60 18.11 -8.87
CA TYR A 28 10.89 18.00 -8.16
C TYR A 28 11.76 16.94 -8.79
N LYS A 29 13.07 17.14 -8.71
CA LYS A 29 14.05 16.11 -9.08
C LYS A 29 14.22 15.19 -7.89
N VAL A 30 13.95 13.90 -8.08
CA VAL A 30 13.97 12.91 -7.01
C VAL A 30 14.91 11.77 -7.38
N GLU A 31 15.78 11.42 -6.45
CA GLU A 31 16.60 10.20 -6.53
C GLU A 31 16.24 9.30 -5.36
N VAL A 32 16.04 8.01 -5.65
CA VAL A 32 15.70 7.01 -4.65
C VAL A 32 16.81 5.98 -4.58
N TYR A 33 17.26 5.69 -3.35
CA TYR A 33 18.29 4.69 -3.09
C TYR A 33 17.66 3.55 -2.28
N GLU A 34 17.73 2.35 -2.83
CA GLU A 34 17.18 1.13 -2.21
C GLU A 34 18.23 0.03 -2.23
N SER A 35 18.46 -0.61 -1.08
CA SER A 35 19.44 -1.68 -0.95
C SER A 35 18.97 -3.03 -1.49
N ARG A 36 17.66 -3.23 -1.59
CA ARG A 36 17.07 -4.47 -2.07
C ARG A 36 16.96 -4.46 -3.60
N PRO A 37 16.92 -5.65 -4.24
CA PRO A 37 16.69 -5.72 -5.68
C PRO A 37 15.34 -5.14 -6.09
N ASP A 38 15.26 -4.71 -7.35
CA ASP A 38 14.00 -4.23 -7.93
C ASP A 38 13.00 -5.38 -7.99
N LEU A 39 11.84 -5.19 -7.34
CA LEU A 39 10.81 -6.22 -7.24
C LEU A 39 10.22 -6.61 -8.60
N ARG A 40 10.35 -5.77 -9.61
CA ARG A 40 9.88 -6.08 -10.97
C ARG A 40 10.77 -7.11 -11.66
N THR A 41 12.02 -7.24 -11.24
CA THR A 41 13.01 -8.13 -11.83
C THR A 41 13.46 -9.24 -10.88
N ALA A 42 13.20 -9.12 -9.59
CA ALA A 42 13.59 -10.08 -8.57
C ALA A 42 12.51 -11.14 -8.36
N ASP A 43 12.95 -12.30 -7.90
CA ASP A 43 12.01 -13.35 -7.48
C ASP A 43 11.38 -12.98 -6.15
N ILE A 44 10.08 -12.70 -6.18
CA ILE A 44 9.30 -12.29 -5.02
C ILE A 44 9.16 -13.43 -4.00
N SER A 45 9.35 -14.68 -4.43
CA SER A 45 9.18 -15.87 -3.57
C SER A 45 10.23 -15.98 -2.47
N SER A 46 11.36 -15.32 -2.60
CA SER A 46 12.47 -15.41 -1.64
C SER A 46 12.31 -14.52 -0.42
N GLY A 47 11.33 -13.66 -0.38
CA GLY A 47 11.09 -12.72 0.72
C GLY A 47 9.83 -13.05 1.52
N ARG A 48 9.72 -12.44 2.71
CA ARG A 48 8.49 -12.52 3.49
C ARG A 48 7.41 -11.70 2.80
N SER A 49 6.51 -12.38 2.10
CA SER A 49 5.33 -11.74 1.54
C SER A 49 4.31 -11.56 2.65
N ILE A 50 3.94 -10.32 2.94
CA ILE A 50 2.92 -10.01 3.92
C ILE A 50 1.77 -9.33 3.17
N ASN A 51 0.55 -9.82 3.40
CA ASN A 51 -0.63 -9.11 2.93
C ASN A 51 -0.89 -7.92 3.83
N LEU A 52 -1.17 -6.80 3.22
CA LEU A 52 -1.45 -5.54 3.89
C LEU A 52 -2.93 -5.23 3.82
N SER A 53 -3.40 -4.48 4.80
CA SER A 53 -4.74 -3.91 4.76
C SER A 53 -4.66 -2.49 4.21
N LEU A 54 -5.26 -2.29 3.05
CA LEU A 54 -5.31 -0.98 2.42
C LEU A 54 -6.63 -0.31 2.81
N SER A 55 -6.54 0.66 3.70
CA SER A 55 -7.68 1.42 4.21
C SER A 55 -7.94 2.67 3.37
N GLU A 56 -8.98 3.41 3.73
CA GLU A 56 -9.33 4.67 3.05
C GLU A 56 -8.18 5.68 3.10
N ARG A 57 -7.39 5.69 4.17
CA ARG A 57 -6.21 6.58 4.25
C ARG A 57 -5.19 6.27 3.15
N GLY A 58 -4.91 4.99 2.94
CA GLY A 58 -4.01 4.55 1.88
C GLY A 58 -4.57 4.84 0.51
N LEU A 59 -5.85 4.60 0.30
CA LEU A 59 -6.52 4.90 -0.97
C LEU A 59 -6.51 6.40 -1.28
N THR A 60 -6.68 7.26 -0.28
CA THR A 60 -6.60 8.70 -0.46
C THR A 60 -5.21 9.12 -0.98
N ALA A 61 -4.15 8.57 -0.39
CA ALA A 61 -2.79 8.84 -0.84
C ALA A 61 -2.56 8.36 -2.28
N LEU A 62 -3.03 7.16 -2.62
CA LEU A 62 -2.93 6.62 -3.97
C LEU A 62 -3.74 7.46 -4.98
N ARG A 63 -4.90 7.95 -4.56
CA ARG A 63 -5.74 8.84 -5.38
C ARG A 63 -5.03 10.13 -5.71
N LEU A 64 -4.34 10.74 -4.73
CA LEU A 64 -3.54 11.94 -4.96
C LEU A 64 -2.44 11.72 -6.00
N CYS A 65 -1.91 10.53 -6.08
CA CYS A 65 -0.88 10.16 -7.06
C CYS A 65 -1.45 9.63 -8.38
N GLY A 66 -2.77 9.47 -8.49
CA GLY A 66 -3.42 8.97 -9.70
C GLY A 66 -3.26 7.48 -9.95
N VAL A 67 -2.95 6.68 -8.93
CA VAL A 67 -2.72 5.23 -9.06
C VAL A 67 -3.75 4.39 -8.29
N GLU A 68 -4.82 5.01 -7.80
CA GLU A 68 -5.85 4.31 -7.03
C GLU A 68 -6.49 3.16 -7.81
N GLU A 69 -6.84 3.38 -9.07
CA GLU A 69 -7.51 2.33 -9.89
C GLU A 69 -6.63 1.10 -10.07
N LYS A 70 -5.33 1.30 -10.32
CA LYS A 70 -4.39 0.19 -10.46
C LYS A 70 -4.28 -0.61 -9.17
N ALA A 71 -4.26 0.06 -8.03
CA ALA A 71 -4.22 -0.61 -6.74
C ALA A 71 -5.52 -1.40 -6.49
N ARG A 72 -6.67 -0.83 -6.82
CA ARG A 72 -7.95 -1.52 -6.64
C ARG A 72 -8.09 -2.78 -7.49
N GLU A 73 -7.49 -2.81 -8.68
CA GLU A 73 -7.52 -3.97 -9.55
C GLU A 73 -6.85 -5.21 -8.93
N ILE A 74 -5.85 -5.01 -8.09
CA ILE A 74 -5.10 -6.09 -7.45
C ILE A 74 -5.52 -6.34 -6.00
N CYS A 75 -6.46 -5.55 -5.47
CA CYS A 75 -6.96 -5.70 -4.11
C CYS A 75 -8.06 -6.75 -4.02
N ILE A 76 -8.15 -7.36 -2.85
CA ILE A 76 -9.27 -8.25 -2.49
C ILE A 76 -10.05 -7.56 -1.38
N PRO A 77 -11.34 -7.23 -1.59
CA PRO A 77 -12.14 -6.56 -0.57
C PRO A 77 -12.42 -7.48 0.62
N MET A 78 -12.31 -6.90 1.81
CA MET A 78 -12.61 -7.60 3.07
C MET A 78 -13.69 -6.80 3.80
N PHE A 79 -14.84 -7.44 4.05
CA PHE A 79 -16.01 -6.78 4.65
C PHE A 79 -16.04 -6.90 6.17
N GLY A 80 -15.31 -7.84 6.75
CA GLY A 80 -15.29 -8.06 8.17
C GLY A 80 -14.18 -9.00 8.60
N ARG A 81 -14.13 -9.26 9.90
CA ARG A 81 -13.18 -10.18 10.52
C ARG A 81 -13.93 -11.38 11.08
N LEU A 82 -13.39 -12.56 10.89
CA LEU A 82 -13.86 -13.75 11.59
C LEU A 82 -13.13 -13.81 12.92
N ILE A 83 -13.88 -13.74 13.99
CA ILE A 83 -13.34 -13.76 15.36
C ILE A 83 -13.56 -15.14 15.96
N HIS A 84 -12.50 -15.71 16.50
CA HIS A 84 -12.52 -16.96 17.25
C HIS A 84 -12.41 -16.64 18.74
N ASP A 85 -13.36 -17.08 19.53
CA ASP A 85 -13.23 -16.95 20.98
C ASP A 85 -12.43 -18.11 21.58
N THR A 86 -12.19 -18.06 22.89
CA THR A 86 -11.42 -19.10 23.58
C THR A 86 -12.17 -20.42 23.66
N ASN A 87 -13.49 -20.45 23.43
CA ASN A 87 -14.32 -21.65 23.44
C ASN A 87 -14.52 -22.26 22.04
N GLY A 88 -13.87 -21.68 21.02
CA GLY A 88 -13.99 -22.16 19.65
C GLY A 88 -15.21 -21.65 18.90
N ILE A 89 -15.99 -20.75 19.50
CA ILE A 89 -17.13 -20.11 18.83
C ILE A 89 -16.61 -19.04 17.89
N THR A 90 -17.12 -18.99 16.67
CA THR A 90 -16.72 -18.01 15.67
C THR A 90 -17.85 -17.07 15.35
N PHE A 91 -17.53 -15.80 15.11
CA PHE A 91 -18.50 -14.81 14.64
C PHE A 91 -17.79 -13.79 13.75
N THR A 92 -18.55 -13.15 12.86
CA THR A 92 -18.04 -12.14 11.94
C THR A 92 -18.30 -10.75 12.50
N SER A 93 -17.24 -9.94 12.55
CA SER A 93 -17.34 -8.53 12.94
C SER A 93 -17.08 -7.67 11.71
N ASN A 94 -18.04 -6.86 11.30
CA ASN A 94 -17.88 -5.92 10.20
C ASN A 94 -17.01 -4.75 10.62
N TYR A 95 -16.20 -4.24 9.67
CA TYR A 95 -15.25 -3.18 9.97
C TYR A 95 -15.90 -1.85 10.34
N SER A 96 -17.10 -1.56 9.84
CA SER A 96 -17.76 -0.28 10.09
C SER A 96 -19.20 -0.42 10.55
N GLY A 97 -19.75 -1.62 10.56
CA GLY A 97 -21.17 -1.85 10.80
C GLY A 97 -22.07 -1.46 9.62
N ARG A 98 -21.51 -1.05 8.50
CA ARG A 98 -22.23 -0.74 7.26
C ARG A 98 -21.94 -1.80 6.21
N GLU A 99 -22.97 -2.23 5.47
CA GLU A 99 -22.83 -3.30 4.49
C GLU A 99 -21.88 -2.97 3.32
N ASN A 100 -21.74 -1.68 2.99
CA ASN A 100 -20.96 -1.23 1.84
C ASN A 100 -19.54 -0.79 2.19
N GLU A 101 -19.14 -0.86 3.45
CA GLU A 101 -17.81 -0.45 3.87
C GLU A 101 -16.92 -1.67 4.07
N PHE A 102 -15.73 -1.60 3.52
CA PHE A 102 -14.75 -2.67 3.57
C PHE A 102 -13.33 -2.09 3.47
N ILE A 103 -12.37 -2.87 3.90
CA ILE A 103 -10.97 -2.59 3.63
C ILE A 103 -10.45 -3.59 2.60
N ASN A 104 -9.36 -3.25 1.95
CA ASN A 104 -8.80 -4.09 0.89
C ASN A 104 -7.57 -4.84 1.39
N SER A 105 -7.47 -6.11 1.02
CA SER A 105 -6.23 -6.88 1.18
C SER A 105 -5.39 -6.73 -0.07
N ILE A 106 -4.13 -6.45 0.08
CA ILE A 106 -3.19 -6.31 -1.02
C ILE A 106 -1.86 -6.95 -0.65
N SER A 107 -1.25 -7.64 -1.60
CA SER A 107 0.10 -8.15 -1.40
C SER A 107 1.11 -7.01 -1.37
N ARG A 108 2.02 -7.04 -0.43
CA ARG A 108 3.06 -6.01 -0.29
C ARG A 108 3.99 -5.96 -1.51
N GLY A 109 4.19 -7.08 -2.18
CA GLY A 109 5.06 -7.16 -3.34
C GLY A 109 4.44 -6.61 -4.63
N ASP A 110 3.12 -6.53 -4.65
CA ASP A 110 2.41 -6.04 -5.84
C ASP A 110 2.33 -4.50 -5.83
#